data_d2ad7d0c35bf8b80ab89c4db32f1ca83
#
_entry.id   d2ad7d0c35bf8b80ab89c4db32f1ca83
#
_cell.length_a   1.000
_cell.length_b   1.000
_cell.length_c   1.000
_cell.angle_alpha   90.00
_cell.angle_beta   90.00
_cell.angle_gamma   90.00
#
_symmetry.space_group_name_H-M   'P 1'
#
loop_
_entity.id
_entity.type
_entity.pdbx_description
1 polymer ?
#
loop_
_entity_poly.entity_id
_entity_poly.type
_entity_poly.pdbx_seq_one_letter_code
_entity_poly.pdbx_strand_id
1 'polypeptide(L)'
;IAMRQIEKTYKKGVFRKLLIRLCRMLGYELIDQADMSFVTSLDKKKASIAGNKSIVLPLGEVKIKRKIQSLDVIIKTCTSVNLVTQNKKRIFEHKKSEYTFRTIFSLIRSLKKAEEDFNNINFKITVVDAGSSQEDIKKMKEILLRSSIEFNLINLNLNDYLKRIKVIKKNNSQIEDNMKSTMASIIKSFEISKNVNDLVYFVEDDYIHNIDSISEMLSVYEKFSTIYENEIFIVPIDYPYLYQKNNSSNILIGQKYHWRSIK
;
A
#
# COMPACT_ATOMS: atom_id res chain seq x y z
N ILE A 1 12.29 7.03 -11.38
CA ILE A 1 11.97 8.44 -11.06
C ILE A 1 12.64 8.70 -9.72
N ALA A 2 13.72 9.49 -9.74
CA ALA A 2 14.45 9.86 -8.54
C ALA A 2 13.59 10.84 -7.72
N MET A 3 13.16 10.44 -6.53
CA MET A 3 12.60 11.37 -5.56
C MET A 3 13.71 12.36 -5.17
N ARG A 4 13.55 13.63 -5.55
CA ARG A 4 14.31 14.70 -4.92
C ARG A 4 13.92 14.77 -3.46
N GLN A 5 14.82 14.37 -2.58
CA GLN A 5 14.73 14.72 -1.16
C GLN A 5 14.81 16.23 -1.06
N ILE A 6 13.69 16.87 -0.73
CA ILE A 6 13.70 18.26 -0.30
C ILE A 6 14.08 18.20 1.18
N GLU A 7 15.37 18.24 1.47
CA GLU A 7 15.87 18.63 2.78
C GLU A 7 15.50 20.10 3.00
N LYS A 8 14.29 20.35 3.45
CA LYS A 8 13.99 21.63 4.12
C LYS A 8 14.68 21.61 5.49
N THR A 9 15.95 21.91 5.54
CA THR A 9 16.61 22.35 6.74
C THR A 9 16.01 23.69 7.14
N TYR A 10 14.89 23.67 7.85
CA TYR A 10 14.40 24.86 8.53
C TYR A 10 15.46 25.28 9.56
N LYS A 11 16.26 26.30 9.23
CA LYS A 11 17.05 27.02 10.23
C LYS A 11 16.05 27.53 11.26
N LYS A 12 15.99 26.88 12.42
CA LYS A 12 15.13 27.30 13.54
C LYS A 12 15.46 28.73 13.85
N GLY A 13 14.59 29.66 13.48
CA GLY A 13 14.82 31.08 13.68
C GLY A 13 15.08 31.38 15.15
N VAL A 14 15.84 32.45 15.44
CA VAL A 14 16.19 32.87 16.80
C VAL A 14 14.93 33.04 17.65
N PHE A 15 13.87 33.59 17.08
CA PHE A 15 12.56 33.77 17.72
C PHE A 15 11.96 32.41 18.20
N ARG A 16 12.00 31.37 17.38
CA ARG A 16 11.49 30.06 17.77
C ARG A 16 12.27 29.46 18.95
N LYS A 17 13.59 29.62 18.96
CA LYS A 17 14.44 29.18 20.10
C LYS A 17 14.10 29.91 21.39
N LEU A 18 13.81 31.19 21.30
CA LEU A 18 13.46 32.05 22.45
C LEU A 18 12.08 31.66 22.99
N LEU A 19 11.12 31.45 22.13
CA LEU A 19 9.78 30.96 22.48
C LEU A 19 9.80 29.62 23.19
N ILE A 20 10.57 28.66 22.67
CA ILE A 20 10.76 27.34 23.31
C ILE A 20 11.35 27.49 24.71
N ARG A 21 12.36 28.38 24.90
CA ARG A 21 12.93 28.60 26.21
C ARG A 21 11.91 29.22 27.18
N LEU A 22 11.11 30.17 26.72
CA LEU A 22 10.07 30.78 27.53
C LEU A 22 9.02 29.76 27.97
N CYS A 23 8.53 28.94 27.04
CA CYS A 23 7.57 27.88 27.37
C CYS A 23 8.15 26.90 28.39
N ARG A 24 9.39 26.48 28.25
CA ARG A 24 10.07 25.60 29.23
C ARG A 24 10.20 26.21 30.62
N MET A 25 10.48 27.51 30.72
CA MET A 25 10.50 28.18 31.99
C MET A 25 9.13 28.23 32.67
N LEU A 26 8.05 28.20 31.89
CA LEU A 26 6.66 28.14 32.36
C LEU A 26 6.17 26.71 32.59
N GLY A 27 7.01 25.70 32.44
CA GLY A 27 6.65 24.30 32.62
C GLY A 27 5.96 23.65 31.41
N TYR A 28 5.97 24.29 30.23
CA TYR A 28 5.38 23.76 28.99
C TYR A 28 6.47 23.36 28.01
N GLU A 29 6.27 22.22 27.31
CA GLU A 29 7.10 21.81 26.18
C GLU A 29 6.37 22.14 24.85
N LEU A 30 7.04 22.88 23.98
CA LEU A 30 6.53 23.22 22.67
C LEU A 30 6.99 22.19 21.66
N ILE A 31 6.07 21.37 21.18
CA ILE A 31 6.33 20.29 20.24
C ILE A 31 5.85 20.71 18.86
N ASP A 32 6.72 20.59 17.86
CA ASP A 32 6.34 20.75 16.46
C ASP A 32 5.72 19.46 15.96
N GLN A 33 4.41 19.41 15.81
CA GLN A 33 3.69 18.23 15.35
C GLN A 33 4.02 17.83 13.91
N ALA A 34 4.57 18.74 13.12
CA ALA A 34 5.01 18.47 11.75
C ALA A 34 6.48 17.99 11.67
N ASP A 35 7.26 18.11 12.76
CA ASP A 35 8.67 17.68 12.80
C ASP A 35 8.79 16.18 13.11
N MET A 36 8.09 15.35 12.34
CA MET A 36 8.31 13.92 12.31
C MET A 36 9.42 13.62 11.30
N SER A 37 10.67 13.87 11.70
CA SER A 37 11.80 13.52 10.86
C SER A 37 11.95 12.01 10.81
N PHE A 38 11.87 11.42 9.60
CA PHE A 38 12.34 10.05 9.41
C PHE A 38 13.83 9.97 9.73
N VAL A 39 14.24 8.93 10.44
CA VAL A 39 15.66 8.62 10.58
C VAL A 39 16.17 8.17 9.22
N THR A 40 16.62 9.10 8.41
CA THR A 40 17.08 8.87 7.03
C THR A 40 18.52 8.34 6.95
N SER A 41 19.25 8.43 8.05
CA SER A 41 20.65 7.97 8.12
C SER A 41 20.86 6.99 9.28
N LEU A 42 21.77 6.06 9.08
CA LEU A 42 22.34 5.18 10.13
C LEU A 42 23.13 5.96 11.21
N ASP A 43 22.83 7.24 11.38
CA ASP A 43 23.47 8.05 12.40
C ASP A 43 22.99 7.56 13.77
N LYS A 44 23.74 6.60 14.33
CA LYS A 44 23.51 6.03 15.66
C LYS A 44 23.38 7.10 16.77
N LYS A 45 23.88 8.32 16.50
CA LYS A 45 23.78 9.46 17.42
C LYS A 45 22.36 10.02 17.55
N LYS A 46 21.44 9.69 16.64
CA LYS A 46 20.05 10.18 16.68
C LYS A 46 19.06 9.15 17.25
N ALA A 47 19.44 7.90 17.40
CA ALA A 47 18.59 6.89 18.01
C ALA A 47 18.40 7.12 19.53
N SER A 48 17.31 6.62 20.08
CA SER A 48 17.09 6.61 21.52
C SER A 48 18.14 5.74 22.22
N ILE A 49 18.69 6.24 23.31
CA ILE A 49 19.67 5.54 24.15
C ILE A 49 19.10 5.51 25.56
N ALA A 50 18.94 4.30 26.12
CA ALA A 50 18.40 4.12 27.45
C ALA A 50 19.19 4.93 28.49
N GLY A 51 18.49 5.69 29.34
CA GLY A 51 19.06 6.56 30.36
C GLY A 51 19.76 7.83 29.86
N ASN A 52 19.83 8.06 28.54
CA ASN A 52 20.52 9.19 27.95
C ASN A 52 19.64 10.02 26.99
N LYS A 53 18.99 9.38 26.02
CA LYS A 53 18.27 10.08 24.97
C LYS A 53 17.01 9.31 24.57
N SER A 54 15.92 10.02 24.47
CA SER A 54 14.64 9.46 23.98
C SER A 54 14.15 10.25 22.77
N ILE A 55 13.60 9.53 21.77
CA ILE A 55 12.83 10.13 20.70
C ILE A 55 11.40 10.27 21.19
N VAL A 56 10.97 11.51 21.36
CA VAL A 56 9.58 11.82 21.74
C VAL A 56 8.79 12.07 20.47
N LEU A 57 7.76 11.25 20.26
CA LEU A 57 6.80 11.51 19.20
C LEU A 57 5.85 12.64 19.63
N PRO A 58 5.49 13.55 18.73
CA PRO A 58 4.51 14.58 19.05
C PRO A 58 3.18 13.91 19.38
N LEU A 59 2.69 14.15 20.58
CA LEU A 59 1.38 13.73 21.03
C LEU A 59 0.42 14.90 20.85
N GLY A 60 -0.66 14.71 20.13
CA GLY A 60 -1.65 15.75 19.94
C GLY A 60 -2.72 15.36 18.92
N GLU A 61 -3.80 16.13 18.90
CA GLU A 61 -4.85 16.01 17.90
C GLU A 61 -4.38 16.58 16.56
N VAL A 62 -4.51 15.79 15.50
CA VAL A 62 -4.18 16.21 14.14
C VAL A 62 -5.47 16.40 13.35
N LYS A 63 -5.76 17.63 12.94
CA LYS A 63 -6.87 17.91 12.02
C LYS A 63 -6.51 17.40 10.63
N ILE A 64 -7.26 16.40 10.15
CA ILE A 64 -7.04 15.81 8.81
C ILE A 64 -7.34 16.86 7.73
N LYS A 65 -6.32 17.21 6.94
CA LYS A 65 -6.40 18.13 5.80
C LYS A 65 -6.52 17.37 4.48
N ARG A 66 -5.73 16.31 4.31
CA ARG A 66 -5.79 15.44 3.14
C ARG A 66 -6.98 14.47 3.29
N LYS A 67 -8.04 14.71 2.54
CA LYS A 67 -9.23 13.86 2.51
C LYS A 67 -9.22 13.01 1.25
N ILE A 68 -9.47 11.70 1.41
CA ILE A 68 -9.60 10.77 0.30
C ILE A 68 -11.00 10.89 -0.29
N GLN A 69 -11.09 10.94 -1.62
CA GLN A 69 -12.36 11.03 -2.36
C GLN A 69 -12.75 9.72 -3.02
N SER A 70 -11.77 8.96 -3.50
CA SER A 70 -12.01 7.65 -4.11
C SER A 70 -10.84 6.70 -3.89
N LEU A 71 -11.15 5.40 -3.89
CA LEU A 71 -10.19 4.32 -3.94
C LEU A 71 -10.55 3.37 -5.08
N ASP A 72 -9.73 3.35 -6.11
CA ASP A 72 -9.81 2.37 -7.18
C ASP A 72 -8.90 1.18 -6.87
N VAL A 73 -9.48 0.01 -6.66
CA VAL A 73 -8.73 -1.22 -6.43
C VAL A 73 -8.54 -1.95 -7.75
N ILE A 74 -7.30 -2.16 -8.16
CA ILE A 74 -6.94 -2.89 -9.37
C ILE A 74 -6.33 -4.23 -8.99
N ILE A 75 -7.07 -5.31 -9.24
CA ILE A 75 -6.64 -6.67 -8.96
C ILE A 75 -6.23 -7.39 -10.23
N LYS A 76 -5.02 -7.94 -10.25
CA LYS A 76 -4.54 -8.79 -11.35
C LYS A 76 -4.95 -10.23 -11.09
N THR A 77 -5.54 -10.89 -12.08
CA THR A 77 -5.94 -12.29 -12.00
C THR A 77 -5.42 -13.11 -13.18
N CYS A 78 -5.10 -14.38 -12.91
CA CYS A 78 -4.79 -15.38 -13.92
C CYS A 78 -4.88 -16.77 -13.29
N THR A 79 -6.00 -17.46 -13.47
CA THR A 79 -6.23 -18.77 -12.84
C THR A 79 -5.66 -19.96 -13.62
N SER A 80 -5.34 -19.78 -14.90
CA SER A 80 -4.77 -20.83 -15.77
C SER A 80 -3.28 -21.11 -15.50
N VAL A 81 -2.60 -20.23 -14.77
CA VAL A 81 -1.18 -20.35 -14.50
C VAL A 81 -0.92 -21.28 -13.32
N ASN A 82 -0.21 -22.36 -13.56
CA ASN A 82 0.37 -23.15 -12.49
C ASN A 82 1.45 -22.34 -11.77
N LEU A 83 1.43 -22.35 -10.43
CA LEU A 83 2.32 -21.59 -9.58
C LEU A 83 3.77 -22.06 -9.68
N VAL A 84 4.48 -21.53 -10.67
CA VAL A 84 5.83 -21.98 -11.03
C VAL A 84 6.92 -21.30 -10.21
N THR A 85 6.62 -20.21 -9.50
CA THR A 85 7.65 -19.31 -8.99
C THR A 85 8.04 -19.50 -7.53
N GLN A 86 7.38 -20.38 -6.78
CA GLN A 86 7.74 -20.61 -5.39
C GLN A 86 8.18 -22.04 -5.17
N ASN A 87 9.48 -22.24 -4.89
CA ASN A 87 10.05 -23.49 -4.40
C ASN A 87 9.53 -23.92 -3.01
N LYS A 88 8.56 -23.19 -2.48
CA LYS A 88 7.96 -23.50 -1.18
C LYS A 88 6.58 -24.10 -1.39
N LYS A 89 6.40 -25.28 -0.78
CA LYS A 89 5.09 -25.93 -0.69
C LYS A 89 4.11 -24.96 -0.01
N ARG A 90 2.96 -24.72 -0.65
CA ARG A 90 1.91 -23.91 -0.01
C ARG A 90 1.31 -24.66 1.15
N ILE A 91 0.92 -23.94 2.19
CA ILE A 91 0.26 -24.52 3.38
C ILE A 91 -1.05 -25.21 2.97
N PHE A 92 -1.76 -24.67 1.98
CA PHE A 92 -2.99 -25.21 1.45
C PHE A 92 -2.78 -25.55 -0.04
N GLU A 93 -2.92 -26.83 -0.41
CA GLU A 93 -2.79 -27.29 -1.78
C GLU A 93 -4.13 -27.16 -2.53
N HIS A 94 -4.53 -25.92 -2.83
CA HIS A 94 -5.72 -25.66 -3.62
C HIS A 94 -5.38 -25.21 -5.05
N LYS A 95 -6.37 -25.30 -5.94
CA LYS A 95 -6.28 -24.73 -7.28
C LYS A 95 -6.05 -23.22 -7.21
N LYS A 96 -5.36 -22.64 -8.17
CA LYS A 96 -5.08 -21.19 -8.22
C LYS A 96 -6.36 -20.35 -8.14
N SER A 97 -7.43 -20.79 -8.80
CA SER A 97 -8.73 -20.11 -8.79
C SER A 97 -9.32 -19.96 -7.38
N GLU A 98 -9.09 -20.93 -6.49
CA GLU A 98 -9.58 -20.84 -5.11
C GLU A 98 -8.91 -19.68 -4.33
N TYR A 99 -7.62 -19.47 -4.54
CA TYR A 99 -6.92 -18.31 -3.95
C TYR A 99 -7.48 -17.00 -4.49
N THR A 100 -7.68 -16.90 -5.80
CA THR A 100 -8.27 -15.74 -6.47
C THR A 100 -9.65 -15.41 -5.90
N PHE A 101 -10.52 -16.39 -5.75
CA PHE A 101 -11.87 -16.18 -5.19
C PHE A 101 -11.82 -15.72 -3.73
N ARG A 102 -10.95 -16.30 -2.91
CA ARG A 102 -10.76 -15.90 -1.51
C ARG A 102 -10.21 -14.48 -1.41
N THR A 103 -9.27 -14.12 -2.28
CA THR A 103 -8.77 -12.74 -2.35
C THR A 103 -9.88 -11.76 -2.64
N ILE A 104 -10.66 -11.98 -3.73
CA ILE A 104 -11.78 -11.10 -4.11
C ILE A 104 -12.81 -11.02 -2.98
N PHE A 105 -13.18 -12.14 -2.38
CA PHE A 105 -14.15 -12.17 -1.30
C PHE A 105 -13.68 -11.41 -0.05
N SER A 106 -12.43 -11.62 0.39
CA SER A 106 -11.88 -10.93 1.55
C SER A 106 -11.70 -9.45 1.29
N LEU A 107 -11.31 -9.07 0.08
CA LEU A 107 -11.20 -7.67 -0.36
C LEU A 107 -12.57 -6.97 -0.31
N ILE A 108 -13.62 -7.59 -0.87
CA ILE A 108 -14.98 -7.04 -0.83
C ILE A 108 -15.44 -6.82 0.62
N ARG A 109 -15.18 -7.77 1.51
CA ARG A 109 -15.54 -7.62 2.93
C ARG A 109 -14.83 -6.44 3.59
N SER A 110 -13.54 -6.26 3.27
CA SER A 110 -12.76 -5.14 3.80
C SER A 110 -13.19 -3.79 3.21
N LEU A 111 -13.56 -3.76 1.93
CA LEU A 111 -14.11 -2.56 1.29
C LEU A 111 -15.47 -2.18 1.88
N LYS A 112 -16.35 -3.16 2.11
CA LYS A 112 -17.64 -2.89 2.77
C LYS A 112 -17.48 -2.33 4.18
N LYS A 113 -16.52 -2.85 4.93
CA LYS A 113 -16.18 -2.27 6.24
C LYS A 113 -15.67 -0.84 6.09
N ALA A 114 -14.88 -0.55 5.06
CA ALA A 114 -14.42 0.80 4.79
C ALA A 114 -15.56 1.75 4.34
N GLU A 115 -16.57 1.27 3.60
CA GLU A 115 -17.78 2.04 3.29
C GLU A 115 -18.57 2.46 4.56
N GLU A 116 -18.59 1.59 5.58
CA GLU A 116 -19.20 1.92 6.87
C GLU A 116 -18.40 2.98 7.65
N ASP A 117 -17.07 2.91 7.58
CA ASP A 117 -16.16 3.79 8.34
C ASP A 117 -15.96 5.17 7.65
N PHE A 118 -16.13 5.23 6.31
CA PHE A 118 -15.88 6.40 5.47
C PHE A 118 -17.06 6.70 4.53
N ASN A 119 -17.98 7.53 4.97
CA ASN A 119 -19.22 7.81 4.23
C ASN A 119 -19.04 8.58 2.90
N ASN A 120 -17.86 9.14 2.65
CA ASN A 120 -17.62 10.07 1.54
C ASN A 120 -16.58 9.56 0.53
N ILE A 121 -16.19 8.29 0.60
CA ILE A 121 -15.21 7.69 -0.31
C ILE A 121 -15.92 6.80 -1.32
N ASN A 122 -15.65 7.03 -2.59
CA ASN A 122 -16.16 6.17 -3.66
C ASN A 122 -15.20 4.98 -3.87
N PHE A 123 -15.73 3.76 -3.84
CA PHE A 123 -14.96 2.54 -4.06
C PHE A 123 -15.28 1.90 -5.39
N LYS A 124 -14.24 1.45 -6.10
CA LYS A 124 -14.36 0.74 -7.36
C LYS A 124 -13.36 -0.40 -7.44
N ILE A 125 -13.78 -1.54 -7.99
CA ILE A 125 -12.91 -2.69 -8.24
C ILE A 125 -12.72 -2.85 -9.75
N THR A 126 -11.49 -2.92 -10.22
CA THR A 126 -11.17 -3.32 -11.60
C THR A 126 -10.37 -4.62 -11.58
N VAL A 127 -10.94 -5.67 -12.12
CA VAL A 127 -10.25 -6.95 -12.33
C VAL A 127 -9.59 -6.92 -13.70
N VAL A 128 -8.27 -7.13 -13.72
CA VAL A 128 -7.46 -7.24 -14.93
C VAL A 128 -7.07 -8.70 -15.09
N ASP A 129 -7.82 -9.42 -15.90
CA ASP A 129 -7.62 -10.87 -16.10
C ASP A 129 -6.72 -11.16 -17.29
N ALA A 130 -5.70 -12.00 -17.08
CA ALA A 130 -4.70 -12.37 -18.09
C ALA A 130 -4.72 -13.84 -18.45
N GLY A 131 -5.91 -14.43 -18.54
CA GLY A 131 -6.08 -15.79 -19.04
C GLY A 131 -6.71 -16.77 -18.05
N SER A 132 -7.62 -16.35 -17.22
CA SER A 132 -8.45 -17.28 -16.43
C SER A 132 -9.42 -18.07 -17.32
N SER A 133 -9.88 -19.22 -16.82
CA SER A 133 -10.93 -20.00 -17.52
C SER A 133 -12.26 -19.22 -17.54
N GLN A 134 -13.10 -19.50 -18.54
CA GLN A 134 -14.42 -18.85 -18.64
C GLN A 134 -15.31 -19.15 -17.43
N GLU A 135 -15.17 -20.33 -16.85
CA GLU A 135 -15.87 -20.72 -15.63
C GLU A 135 -15.41 -19.85 -14.44
N ASP A 136 -14.09 -19.66 -14.28
CA ASP A 136 -13.53 -18.83 -13.21
C ASP A 136 -13.91 -17.35 -13.38
N ILE A 137 -13.88 -16.84 -14.62
CA ILE A 137 -14.32 -15.47 -14.95
C ILE A 137 -15.80 -15.28 -14.56
N LYS A 138 -16.68 -16.24 -14.92
CA LYS A 138 -18.08 -16.21 -14.53
C LYS A 138 -18.24 -16.18 -13.03
N LYS A 139 -17.52 -17.03 -12.30
CA LYS A 139 -17.56 -17.07 -10.82
C LYS A 139 -17.05 -15.78 -10.18
N MET A 140 -15.95 -15.20 -10.69
CA MET A 140 -15.48 -13.88 -10.23
C MET A 140 -16.54 -12.81 -10.43
N LYS A 141 -17.19 -12.79 -11.60
CA LYS A 141 -18.26 -11.84 -11.91
C LYS A 141 -19.46 -12.02 -10.96
N GLU A 142 -19.85 -13.24 -10.66
CA GLU A 142 -20.94 -13.52 -9.71
C GLU A 142 -20.62 -13.00 -8.29
N ILE A 143 -19.39 -13.19 -7.83
CA ILE A 143 -18.94 -12.68 -6.52
C ILE A 143 -18.99 -11.15 -6.50
N LEU A 144 -18.51 -10.49 -7.55
CA LEU A 144 -18.48 -9.04 -7.67
C LEU A 144 -19.91 -8.44 -7.76
N LEU A 145 -20.79 -9.04 -8.53
CA LEU A 145 -22.19 -8.60 -8.64
C LEU A 145 -22.92 -8.61 -7.29
N ARG A 146 -22.61 -9.57 -6.43
CA ARG A 146 -23.21 -9.65 -5.08
C ARG A 146 -22.66 -8.61 -4.11
N SER A 147 -21.59 -7.92 -4.47
CA SER A 147 -20.92 -6.98 -3.56
C SER A 147 -21.61 -5.62 -3.47
N SER A 148 -22.39 -5.22 -4.47
CA SER A 148 -22.93 -3.86 -4.64
C SER A 148 -21.86 -2.77 -4.82
N ILE A 149 -20.58 -3.14 -4.92
CA ILE A 149 -19.49 -2.21 -5.22
C ILE A 149 -19.37 -2.08 -6.74
N GLU A 150 -19.12 -0.86 -7.23
CA GLU A 150 -18.87 -0.64 -8.66
C GLU A 150 -17.67 -1.48 -9.11
N PHE A 151 -17.81 -2.21 -10.22
CA PHE A 151 -16.69 -3.01 -10.73
C PHE A 151 -16.61 -3.03 -12.26
N ASN A 152 -15.37 -3.26 -12.74
CA ASN A 152 -15.05 -3.60 -14.12
C ASN A 152 -14.28 -4.91 -14.17
N LEU A 153 -14.52 -5.71 -15.20
CA LEU A 153 -13.73 -6.91 -15.49
C LEU A 153 -13.20 -6.80 -16.92
N ILE A 154 -11.87 -6.77 -17.04
CA ILE A 154 -11.15 -6.57 -18.29
C ILE A 154 -10.37 -7.85 -18.61
N ASN A 155 -10.74 -8.53 -19.69
CA ASN A 155 -9.96 -9.64 -20.22
C ASN A 155 -8.84 -9.10 -21.09
N LEU A 156 -7.59 -9.40 -20.74
CA LEU A 156 -6.42 -8.98 -21.48
C LEU A 156 -6.21 -9.84 -22.74
N ASN A 157 -6.04 -9.17 -23.87
CA ASN A 157 -5.41 -9.80 -25.03
C ASN A 157 -3.90 -9.61 -24.90
N LEU A 158 -3.17 -10.66 -24.57
CA LEU A 158 -1.72 -10.62 -24.38
C LEU A 158 -0.96 -10.12 -25.61
N ASN A 159 -1.47 -10.40 -26.84
CA ASN A 159 -0.82 -10.00 -28.09
C ASN A 159 -0.65 -8.48 -28.20
N ASP A 160 -1.54 -7.70 -27.61
CA ASP A 160 -1.48 -6.23 -27.64
C ASP A 160 -0.28 -5.68 -26.85
N TYR A 161 0.30 -6.48 -25.96
CA TYR A 161 1.39 -6.11 -25.06
C TYR A 161 2.74 -6.72 -25.42
N LEU A 162 2.79 -7.76 -26.27
CA LEU A 162 4.03 -8.51 -26.55
C LEU A 162 5.16 -7.62 -27.09
N LYS A 163 4.85 -6.61 -27.91
CA LYS A 163 5.85 -5.67 -28.46
C LYS A 163 6.47 -4.76 -27.39
N ARG A 164 5.78 -4.58 -26.26
CA ARG A 164 6.19 -3.70 -25.15
C ARG A 164 6.93 -4.46 -24.04
N ILE A 165 6.88 -5.78 -24.07
CA ILE A 165 7.43 -6.64 -23.01
C ILE A 165 8.77 -7.20 -23.48
N LYS A 166 9.84 -6.88 -22.74
CA LYS A 166 11.15 -7.52 -22.90
C LYS A 166 11.27 -8.64 -21.87
N VAL A 167 11.18 -9.87 -22.33
CA VAL A 167 11.37 -11.04 -21.47
C VAL A 167 12.81 -11.51 -21.56
N ILE A 168 13.46 -11.74 -20.43
CA ILE A 168 14.75 -12.41 -20.39
C ILE A 168 14.49 -13.88 -20.72
N LYS A 169 15.06 -14.36 -21.83
CA LYS A 169 14.92 -15.75 -22.26
C LYS A 169 15.45 -16.68 -21.15
N LYS A 170 14.57 -17.49 -20.62
CA LYS A 170 14.89 -18.63 -19.76
C LYS A 170 14.55 -19.90 -20.53
N ASN A 171 15.31 -20.97 -20.29
CA ASN A 171 15.12 -22.25 -21.00
C ASN A 171 13.79 -22.98 -20.66
N ASN A 172 12.76 -22.26 -20.29
CA ASN A 172 11.46 -22.78 -19.94
C ASN A 172 10.37 -21.85 -20.48
N SER A 173 9.66 -22.32 -21.53
CA SER A 173 8.58 -21.60 -22.21
C SER A 173 7.43 -21.20 -21.27
N GLN A 174 7.09 -22.03 -20.30
CA GLN A 174 5.99 -21.76 -19.36
C GLN A 174 6.33 -20.60 -18.41
N ILE A 175 7.60 -20.46 -17.99
CA ILE A 175 8.06 -19.32 -17.20
C ILE A 175 7.97 -18.02 -18.03
N GLU A 176 8.34 -18.11 -19.31
CA GLU A 176 8.26 -16.95 -20.22
C GLU A 176 6.82 -16.48 -20.41
N ASP A 177 5.87 -17.37 -20.57
CA ASP A 177 4.46 -17.01 -20.75
C ASP A 177 3.84 -16.44 -19.47
N ASN A 178 4.19 -16.98 -18.31
CA ASN A 178 3.78 -16.43 -17.02
C ASN A 178 4.36 -15.02 -16.81
N MET A 179 5.60 -14.77 -17.21
CA MET A 179 6.20 -13.44 -17.14
C MET A 179 5.51 -12.46 -18.09
N LYS A 180 5.15 -12.89 -19.31
CA LYS A 180 4.43 -12.06 -20.29
C LYS A 180 3.06 -11.66 -19.75
N SER A 181 2.27 -12.59 -19.22
CA SER A 181 0.95 -12.30 -18.66
C SER A 181 1.04 -11.37 -17.43
N THR A 182 2.01 -11.60 -16.55
CA THR A 182 2.25 -10.74 -15.40
C THR A 182 2.62 -9.31 -15.84
N MET A 183 3.56 -9.16 -16.78
CA MET A 183 3.99 -7.85 -17.26
C MET A 183 2.88 -7.12 -18.02
N ALA A 184 2.09 -7.82 -18.83
CA ALA A 184 0.92 -7.26 -19.51
C ALA A 184 -0.10 -6.74 -18.50
N SER A 185 -0.41 -7.50 -17.47
CA SER A 185 -1.33 -7.10 -16.40
C SER A 185 -0.82 -5.86 -15.64
N ILE A 186 0.47 -5.79 -15.35
CA ILE A 186 1.09 -4.61 -14.70
C ILE A 186 0.96 -3.38 -15.61
N ILE A 187 1.32 -3.50 -16.90
CA ILE A 187 1.22 -2.39 -17.85
C ILE A 187 -0.24 -1.91 -17.91
N LYS A 188 -1.20 -2.82 -18.06
CA LYS A 188 -2.62 -2.48 -18.10
C LYS A 188 -3.10 -1.80 -16.83
N SER A 189 -2.65 -2.30 -15.67
CA SER A 189 -2.99 -1.71 -14.37
C SER A 189 -2.50 -0.26 -14.27
N PHE A 190 -1.28 0.04 -14.73
CA PHE A 190 -0.77 1.41 -14.80
C PHE A 190 -1.48 2.28 -15.84
N GLU A 191 -1.94 1.72 -16.96
CA GLU A 191 -2.75 2.46 -17.92
C GLU A 191 -4.09 2.89 -17.31
N ILE A 192 -4.73 1.99 -16.56
CA ILE A 192 -5.99 2.27 -15.87
C ILE A 192 -5.78 3.32 -14.77
N SER A 193 -4.70 3.19 -14.00
CA SER A 193 -4.43 4.09 -12.87
C SER A 193 -4.21 5.56 -13.26
N LYS A 194 -3.87 5.84 -14.53
CA LYS A 194 -3.74 7.22 -15.03
C LYS A 194 -5.06 8.00 -15.04
N ASN A 195 -6.18 7.28 -15.06
CA ASN A 195 -7.52 7.86 -15.13
C ASN A 195 -8.29 7.72 -13.80
N VAL A 196 -7.59 7.38 -12.73
CA VAL A 196 -8.16 7.29 -11.39
C VAL A 196 -8.27 8.70 -10.79
N ASN A 197 -9.37 8.97 -10.09
CA ASN A 197 -9.63 10.31 -9.55
C ASN A 197 -8.75 10.66 -8.36
N ASP A 198 -8.41 9.68 -7.50
CA ASP A 198 -7.62 9.93 -6.30
C ASP A 198 -6.65 8.77 -6.02
N LEU A 199 -7.00 7.83 -5.17
CA LEU A 199 -6.10 6.75 -4.78
C LEU A 199 -6.30 5.48 -5.62
N VAL A 200 -5.19 4.77 -5.83
CA VAL A 200 -5.20 3.44 -6.43
C VAL A 200 -4.53 2.43 -5.50
N TYR A 201 -5.16 1.26 -5.35
CA TYR A 201 -4.62 0.12 -4.64
C TYR A 201 -4.41 -1.05 -5.60
N PHE A 202 -3.15 -1.44 -5.81
CA PHE A 202 -2.80 -2.60 -6.64
C PHE A 202 -2.77 -3.87 -5.80
N VAL A 203 -3.49 -4.89 -6.23
CA VAL A 203 -3.65 -6.17 -5.51
C VAL A 203 -3.26 -7.34 -6.40
N GLU A 204 -2.55 -8.31 -5.85
CA GLU A 204 -2.35 -9.62 -6.43
C GLU A 204 -3.44 -10.59 -5.97
N ASP A 205 -3.73 -11.61 -6.77
CA ASP A 205 -4.87 -12.50 -6.57
C ASP A 205 -4.64 -13.67 -5.59
N ASP A 206 -3.68 -13.52 -4.67
CA ASP A 206 -3.36 -14.52 -3.66
C ASP A 206 -3.17 -13.96 -2.24
N TYR A 207 -3.65 -12.73 -2.00
CA TYR A 207 -3.64 -12.10 -0.68
C TYR A 207 -5.00 -12.14 -0.01
N ILE A 208 -5.03 -12.49 1.27
CA ILE A 208 -6.22 -12.41 2.12
C ILE A 208 -6.22 -11.08 2.87
N HIS A 209 -7.29 -10.32 2.73
CA HIS A 209 -7.48 -9.06 3.43
C HIS A 209 -8.14 -9.30 4.80
N ASN A 210 -7.56 -8.72 5.85
CA ASN A 210 -8.27 -8.58 7.12
C ASN A 210 -9.46 -7.63 6.91
N ILE A 211 -10.52 -7.82 7.69
CA ILE A 211 -11.73 -7.01 7.55
C ILE A 211 -11.47 -5.50 7.72
N ASP A 212 -10.54 -5.12 8.57
CA ASP A 212 -10.19 -3.72 8.86
C ASP A 212 -9.09 -3.16 7.97
N SER A 213 -8.50 -3.95 7.06
CA SER A 213 -7.26 -3.54 6.36
C SER A 213 -7.44 -2.31 5.51
N ILE A 214 -8.53 -2.18 4.76
CA ILE A 214 -8.77 -1.01 3.91
C ILE A 214 -9.05 0.23 4.77
N SER A 215 -9.89 0.12 5.80
CA SER A 215 -10.15 1.23 6.73
C SER A 215 -8.87 1.74 7.39
N GLU A 216 -8.02 0.83 7.82
CA GLU A 216 -6.72 1.17 8.42
C GLU A 216 -5.80 1.89 7.42
N MET A 217 -5.69 1.37 6.19
CA MET A 217 -4.88 1.98 5.13
C MET A 217 -5.34 3.41 4.83
N LEU A 218 -6.64 3.62 4.67
CA LEU A 218 -7.21 4.95 4.39
C LEU A 218 -6.96 5.92 5.55
N SER A 219 -7.20 5.48 6.78
CA SER A 219 -6.95 6.30 7.98
C SER A 219 -5.47 6.71 8.11
N VAL A 220 -4.57 5.75 7.89
CA VAL A 220 -3.12 5.97 7.95
C VAL A 220 -2.68 6.90 6.83
N TYR A 221 -3.22 6.72 5.61
CA TYR A 221 -2.93 7.58 4.49
C TYR A 221 -3.34 9.04 4.76
N GLU A 222 -4.60 9.30 5.15
CA GLU A 222 -5.08 10.64 5.48
C GLU A 222 -4.24 11.30 6.59
N LYS A 223 -3.98 10.55 7.66
CA LYS A 223 -3.22 11.03 8.81
C LYS A 223 -1.80 11.41 8.42
N PHE A 224 -1.06 10.52 7.79
CA PHE A 224 0.36 10.77 7.52
C PHE A 224 0.59 11.65 6.31
N SER A 225 -0.25 11.62 5.28
CA SER A 225 -0.20 12.61 4.21
C SER A 225 -0.48 14.04 4.75
N THR A 226 -1.38 14.16 5.72
CA THR A 226 -1.64 15.44 6.40
C THR A 226 -0.43 15.90 7.22
N ILE A 227 0.20 14.99 7.99
CA ILE A 227 1.35 15.32 8.86
C ILE A 227 2.59 15.68 8.04
N TYR A 228 2.84 14.93 6.98
CA TYR A 228 4.02 15.13 6.12
C TYR A 228 3.81 16.20 5.05
N GLU A 229 2.57 16.64 4.86
CA GLU A 229 2.17 17.56 3.78
C GLU A 229 2.59 17.06 2.38
N ASN A 230 2.55 15.74 2.21
CA ASN A 230 2.92 15.04 0.98
C ASN A 230 2.09 13.79 0.79
N GLU A 231 1.95 13.39 -0.49
CA GLU A 231 1.42 12.09 -0.83
C GLU A 231 2.40 10.99 -0.43
N ILE A 232 1.90 9.88 0.10
CA ILE A 232 2.71 8.76 0.57
C ILE A 232 2.36 7.47 -0.17
N PHE A 233 3.29 6.51 -0.18
CA PHE A 233 3.02 5.16 -0.62
C PHE A 233 2.86 4.24 0.58
N ILE A 234 1.82 3.42 0.58
CA ILE A 234 1.54 2.44 1.62
C ILE A 234 1.67 1.04 1.05
N VAL A 235 2.40 0.18 1.75
CA VAL A 235 2.49 -1.25 1.47
C VAL A 235 1.94 -2.00 2.67
N PRO A 236 0.72 -2.59 2.58
CA PRO A 236 0.05 -3.17 3.75
C PRO A 236 0.60 -4.54 4.17
N ILE A 237 1.68 -4.99 3.54
CA ILE A 237 2.28 -6.29 3.78
C ILE A 237 3.64 -6.11 4.43
N ASP A 238 3.89 -6.84 5.51
CA ASP A 238 5.16 -6.86 6.19
C ASP A 238 5.83 -8.23 6.04
N TYR A 239 6.87 -8.28 5.22
CA TYR A 239 7.58 -9.51 4.93
C TYR A 239 8.70 -9.80 5.94
N PRO A 240 8.86 -11.04 6.41
CA PRO A 240 9.93 -11.41 7.36
C PRO A 240 11.35 -11.05 6.90
N TYR A 241 11.62 -11.06 5.58
CA TYR A 241 12.94 -10.73 5.05
C TYR A 241 13.32 -9.25 5.26
N LEU A 242 12.34 -8.38 5.47
CA LEU A 242 12.58 -6.96 5.75
C LEU A 242 13.22 -6.74 7.14
N TYR A 243 13.17 -7.73 8.03
CA TYR A 243 13.77 -7.71 9.36
C TYR A 243 15.16 -8.34 9.42
N GLN A 244 15.67 -8.86 8.31
CA GLN A 244 17.00 -9.50 8.27
C GLN A 244 18.15 -8.49 8.33
N LYS A 245 17.87 -7.21 8.10
CA LYS A 245 18.86 -6.13 8.19
C LYS A 245 18.49 -5.22 9.36
N ASN A 246 19.48 -4.92 10.22
CA ASN A 246 19.32 -3.99 11.33
C ASN A 246 19.22 -2.55 10.81
N ASN A 247 18.12 -2.22 10.17
CA ASN A 247 17.82 -0.86 9.74
C ASN A 247 16.98 -0.17 10.82
N SER A 248 17.40 1.02 11.25
CA SER A 248 16.55 1.87 12.07
C SER A 248 15.32 2.28 11.26
N SER A 249 14.14 2.19 11.87
CA SER A 249 12.87 2.55 11.26
C SER A 249 12.03 3.34 12.25
N ASN A 250 11.28 4.32 11.75
CA ASN A 250 10.28 4.98 12.57
C ASN A 250 9.02 4.12 12.61
N ILE A 251 8.46 3.95 13.81
CA ILE A 251 7.18 3.29 14.01
C ILE A 251 6.11 4.37 14.05
N LEU A 252 5.10 4.19 13.22
CA LEU A 252 3.95 5.07 13.08
C LEU A 252 2.73 4.34 13.63
N ILE A 253 1.92 5.03 14.42
CA ILE A 253 0.73 4.44 15.03
C ILE A 253 -0.48 4.75 14.16
N GLY A 254 -1.08 3.70 13.57
CA GLY A 254 -2.36 3.75 12.89
C GLY A 254 -3.53 3.74 13.87
N GLN A 255 -4.70 3.29 13.44
CA GLN A 255 -5.86 3.11 14.32
C GLN A 255 -5.79 1.78 15.10
N LYS A 256 -5.43 0.71 14.41
CA LYS A 256 -5.38 -0.66 14.96
C LYS A 256 -4.01 -1.30 14.87
N TYR A 257 -3.17 -0.84 13.94
CA TYR A 257 -1.89 -1.44 13.63
C TYR A 257 -0.75 -0.43 13.72
N HIS A 258 0.45 -0.96 13.93
CA HIS A 258 1.68 -0.19 13.82
C HIS A 258 2.20 -0.26 12.39
N TRP A 259 2.69 0.85 11.92
CA TRP A 259 3.31 0.99 10.61
C TRP A 259 4.77 1.35 10.78
N ARG A 260 5.56 1.09 9.80
CA ARG A 260 6.97 1.50 9.81
C ARG A 260 7.35 2.15 8.49
N SER A 261 8.25 3.13 8.57
CA SER A 261 8.84 3.67 7.37
C SER A 261 9.78 2.65 6.73
N ILE A 262 9.68 2.51 5.43
CA ILE A 262 10.62 1.74 4.60
C ILE A 262 11.35 2.70 3.67
N LYS A 263 12.63 2.40 3.39
CA LYS A 263 13.46 3.19 2.47
C LYS A 263 13.29 2.70 1.05
#